data_5a40c6b18ebc98697187e7c2a9c8c2ed
#
_entry.id   5a40c6b18ebc98697187e7c2a9c8c2ed
#
_cell.length_a   1.000
_cell.length_b   1.000
_cell.length_c   1.000
_cell.angle_alpha   90.00
_cell.angle_beta   90.00
_cell.angle_gamma   90.00
#
_symmetry.space_group_name_H-M   'P 1'
#
loop_
_entity.id
_entity.type
_entity.pdbx_description
1 polymer ?
#
loop_
_entity_poly.entity_id
_entity_poly.type
_entity_poly.pdbx_seq_one_letter_code
_entity_poly.pdbx_strand_id
1 'polypeptide(L)'
;MNDVKQSSLFSWLLFDLANTVYAFVIPGLYFSVWLVSEQGWTDQALGFATSSAMIIVAITGPWVGARSDGSQGKKPLLFITTLACILSTFLLGTFNVNTSVLLFIISLIGFNLGSVVYDALLISVSNEKNRGKISGMGVAFGYIGSLIGFGVATYLQNIGYSYIEIFRSVAILFMIFSLPAFIFIDEKKVSSLKSNIKISESLTIVIKSWKHSRKYPGLTRFLIGRFFY
;
A
#
# COMPACT_ATOMS: atom_id res chain seq x y z
N MET A 1 -10.26 26.21 14.03
CA MET A 1 -9.21 25.22 13.77
C MET A 1 -9.72 23.89 14.32
N ASN A 2 -10.20 22.98 13.47
CA ASN A 2 -10.73 21.71 13.96
C ASN A 2 -9.55 20.86 14.44
N ASP A 3 -9.53 20.55 15.74
CA ASP A 3 -8.58 19.60 16.29
C ASP A 3 -8.80 18.23 15.60
N VAL A 4 -7.72 17.68 15.07
CA VAL A 4 -7.75 16.33 14.49
C VAL A 4 -8.09 15.36 15.61
N LYS A 5 -9.14 14.54 15.44
CA LYS A 5 -9.52 13.54 16.43
C LYS A 5 -8.36 12.57 16.64
N GLN A 6 -7.98 12.35 17.90
CA GLN A 6 -6.93 11.40 18.27
C GLN A 6 -7.18 9.99 17.70
N SER A 7 -8.44 9.57 17.66
CA SER A 7 -8.85 8.28 17.08
C SER A 7 -8.52 8.18 15.59
N SER A 8 -8.74 9.25 14.81
CA SER A 8 -8.40 9.27 13.38
C SER A 8 -6.89 9.19 13.16
N LEU A 9 -6.10 9.91 13.98
CA LEU A 9 -4.64 9.85 13.90
C LEU A 9 -4.12 8.45 14.25
N PHE A 10 -4.57 7.89 15.37
CA PHE A 10 -4.13 6.55 15.79
C PHE A 10 -4.51 5.47 14.77
N SER A 11 -5.70 5.55 14.19
CA SER A 11 -6.14 4.63 13.14
C SER A 11 -5.32 4.74 11.86
N TRP A 12 -4.86 5.94 11.51
CA TRP A 12 -3.95 6.17 10.40
C TRP A 12 -2.57 5.53 10.67
N LEU A 13 -2.04 5.68 11.89
CA LEU A 13 -0.78 5.04 12.30
C LEU A 13 -0.88 3.50 12.30
N LEU A 14 -2.00 2.94 12.77
CA LEU A 14 -2.24 1.50 12.72
C LEU A 14 -2.32 0.96 11.30
N PHE A 15 -2.83 1.75 10.35
CA PHE A 15 -2.84 1.34 8.95
C PHE A 15 -1.42 1.27 8.38
N ASP A 16 -0.53 2.17 8.77
CA ASP A 16 0.88 2.12 8.35
C ASP A 16 1.60 0.89 8.91
N LEU A 17 1.31 0.57 10.17
CA LEU A 17 1.76 -0.68 10.79
C LEU A 17 1.27 -1.89 9.99
N ALA A 18 -0.02 -1.94 9.61
CA ALA A 18 -0.60 -3.01 8.81
C ALA A 18 0.09 -3.14 7.44
N ASN A 19 0.29 -2.01 6.75
CA ASN A 19 1.01 -1.95 5.48
C ASN A 19 2.40 -2.57 5.57
N THR A 20 3.12 -2.27 6.64
CA THR A 20 4.51 -2.70 6.78
C THR A 20 4.60 -4.17 7.20
N VAL A 21 3.65 -4.70 7.98
CA VAL A 21 3.52 -6.15 8.20
C VAL A 21 3.47 -6.89 6.87
N TYR A 22 2.59 -6.46 5.95
CA TYR A 22 2.47 -7.09 4.63
C TYR A 22 3.74 -6.91 3.80
N ALA A 23 4.21 -5.67 3.65
CA ALA A 23 5.32 -5.34 2.76
C ALA A 23 6.63 -6.04 3.14
N PHE A 24 6.88 -6.19 4.43
CA PHE A 24 8.08 -6.86 4.91
C PHE A 24 7.99 -8.38 4.79
N VAL A 25 6.85 -8.97 5.19
CA VAL A 25 6.74 -10.43 5.27
C VAL A 25 6.43 -11.04 3.90
N ILE A 26 5.47 -10.50 3.14
CA ILE A 26 5.06 -11.14 1.89
C ILE A 26 6.07 -10.86 0.76
N PRO A 27 6.12 -9.68 0.14
CA PRO A 27 7.05 -9.46 -0.97
C PRO A 27 8.50 -9.37 -0.51
N GLY A 28 8.74 -8.91 0.72
CA GLY A 28 10.10 -8.69 1.23
C GLY A 28 10.82 -9.97 1.60
N LEU A 29 10.14 -11.04 2.00
CA LEU A 29 10.81 -12.24 2.52
C LEU A 29 10.10 -13.55 2.17
N TYR A 30 8.96 -13.85 2.76
CA TYR A 30 8.42 -15.21 2.81
C TYR A 30 7.84 -15.71 1.49
N PHE A 31 7.17 -14.87 0.70
CA PHE A 31 6.67 -15.29 -0.60
C PHE A 31 7.81 -15.54 -1.59
N SER A 32 8.84 -14.70 -1.55
CA SER A 32 10.02 -14.85 -2.41
C SER A 32 10.76 -16.15 -2.10
N VAL A 33 10.99 -16.44 -0.83
CA VAL A 33 11.63 -17.70 -0.39
C VAL A 33 10.76 -18.89 -0.76
N TRP A 34 9.47 -18.85 -0.48
CA TRP A 34 8.55 -19.94 -0.83
C TRP A 34 8.53 -20.21 -2.34
N LEU A 35 8.44 -19.17 -3.17
CA LEU A 35 8.36 -19.35 -4.62
C LEU A 35 9.65 -19.93 -5.21
N VAL A 36 10.80 -19.43 -4.76
CA VAL A 36 12.10 -19.85 -5.34
C VAL A 36 12.60 -21.13 -4.71
N SER A 37 12.60 -21.25 -3.39
CA SER A 37 13.21 -22.38 -2.70
C SER A 37 12.30 -23.59 -2.59
N GLU A 38 10.98 -23.39 -2.37
CA GLU A 38 10.06 -24.51 -2.18
C GLU A 38 9.37 -24.91 -3.49
N GLN A 39 9.07 -23.97 -4.37
CA GLN A 39 8.36 -24.25 -5.61
C GLN A 39 9.28 -24.37 -6.82
N GLY A 40 10.59 -24.14 -6.67
CA GLY A 40 11.58 -24.30 -7.72
C GLY A 40 11.49 -23.26 -8.84
N TRP A 41 10.87 -22.11 -8.59
CA TRP A 41 10.84 -21.00 -9.55
C TRP A 41 12.15 -20.23 -9.53
N THR A 42 12.42 -19.46 -10.59
CA THR A 42 13.62 -18.64 -10.69
C THR A 42 13.38 -17.23 -10.14
N ASP A 43 14.44 -16.57 -9.64
CA ASP A 43 14.40 -15.17 -9.27
C ASP A 43 13.94 -14.25 -10.40
N GLN A 44 14.27 -14.62 -11.65
CA GLN A 44 13.82 -13.92 -12.84
C GLN A 44 12.29 -13.94 -12.98
N ALA A 45 11.65 -15.09 -12.74
CA ALA A 45 10.19 -15.22 -12.81
C ALA A 45 9.50 -14.41 -11.70
N LEU A 46 10.06 -14.39 -10.48
CA LEU A 46 9.61 -13.51 -9.40
C LEU A 46 9.76 -12.03 -9.80
N GLY A 47 10.89 -11.67 -10.42
CA GLY A 47 11.14 -10.33 -10.93
C GLY A 47 10.13 -9.91 -12.00
N PHE A 48 9.77 -10.81 -12.93
CA PHE A 48 8.73 -10.56 -13.93
C PHE A 48 7.35 -10.37 -13.30
N ALA A 49 6.98 -11.19 -12.30
CA ALA A 49 5.72 -11.05 -11.58
C ALA A 49 5.63 -9.68 -10.88
N THR A 50 6.67 -9.29 -10.15
CA THR A 50 6.74 -8.01 -9.48
C THR A 50 6.72 -6.84 -10.47
N SER A 51 7.50 -6.91 -11.53
CA SER A 51 7.54 -5.86 -12.56
C SER A 51 6.20 -5.69 -13.26
N SER A 52 5.49 -6.80 -13.54
CA SER A 52 4.16 -6.77 -14.13
C SER A 52 3.16 -6.03 -13.22
N ALA A 53 3.18 -6.30 -11.91
CA ALA A 53 2.37 -5.58 -10.94
C ALA A 53 2.70 -4.08 -10.95
N MET A 54 4.00 -3.72 -10.93
CA MET A 54 4.44 -2.32 -10.91
C MET A 54 4.06 -1.56 -12.18
N ILE A 55 4.10 -2.20 -13.35
CA ILE A 55 3.63 -1.59 -14.61
C ILE A 55 2.13 -1.26 -14.52
N ILE A 56 1.32 -2.17 -14.01
CA ILE A 56 -0.12 -1.94 -13.83
C ILE A 56 -0.34 -0.79 -12.84
N VAL A 57 0.39 -0.77 -11.72
CA VAL A 57 0.32 0.32 -10.73
C VAL A 57 0.75 1.66 -11.33
N ALA A 58 1.81 1.69 -12.12
CA ALA A 58 2.29 2.91 -12.76
C ALA A 58 1.25 3.52 -13.72
N ILE A 59 0.49 2.67 -14.42
CA ILE A 59 -0.57 3.12 -15.34
C ILE A 59 -1.83 3.54 -14.58
N THR A 60 -2.23 2.78 -13.56
CA THR A 60 -3.51 2.97 -12.87
C THR A 60 -3.41 3.89 -11.65
N GLY A 61 -2.23 4.02 -11.03
CA GLY A 61 -1.99 4.84 -9.83
C GLY A 61 -2.40 6.30 -9.98
N PRO A 62 -2.04 7.00 -11.07
CA PRO A 62 -2.50 8.37 -11.31
C PRO A 62 -4.02 8.51 -11.38
N TRP A 63 -4.70 7.53 -11.95
CA TRP A 63 -6.16 7.51 -12.01
C TRP A 63 -6.77 7.27 -10.62
N VAL A 64 -6.23 6.33 -9.85
CA VAL A 64 -6.64 6.06 -8.46
C VAL A 64 -6.43 7.31 -7.60
N GLY A 65 -5.29 7.99 -7.71
CA GLY A 65 -4.99 9.22 -7.01
C GLY A 65 -6.00 10.32 -7.34
N ALA A 66 -6.21 10.60 -8.62
CA ALA A 66 -7.15 11.62 -9.08
C ALA A 66 -8.62 11.32 -8.66
N ARG A 67 -9.00 10.03 -8.67
CA ARG A 67 -10.32 9.60 -8.23
C ARG A 67 -10.48 9.71 -6.71
N SER A 68 -9.42 9.42 -5.94
CA SER A 68 -9.43 9.55 -4.48
C SER A 68 -9.61 10.99 -4.01
N ASP A 69 -9.14 11.96 -4.79
CA ASP A 69 -9.31 13.38 -4.52
C ASP A 69 -10.70 13.92 -4.95
N GLY A 70 -11.49 13.11 -5.65
CA GLY A 70 -12.83 13.46 -6.13
C GLY A 70 -13.92 13.33 -5.07
N SER A 71 -15.18 13.54 -5.50
CA SER A 71 -16.37 13.61 -4.63
C SER A 71 -16.75 12.29 -3.93
N GLN A 72 -16.23 11.13 -4.39
CA GLN A 72 -16.56 9.84 -3.81
C GLN A 72 -15.81 9.51 -2.52
N GLY A 73 -14.78 10.29 -2.20
CA GLY A 73 -13.94 10.09 -1.01
C GLY A 73 -12.84 9.03 -1.19
N LYS A 74 -11.92 9.00 -0.24
CA LYS A 74 -10.74 8.15 -0.23
C LYS A 74 -11.03 6.75 0.36
N LYS A 75 -11.87 6.69 1.41
CA LYS A 75 -12.12 5.45 2.16
C LYS A 75 -12.67 4.29 1.33
N PRO A 76 -13.66 4.46 0.45
CA PRO A 76 -14.17 3.35 -0.37
C PRO A 76 -13.07 2.75 -1.25
N LEU A 77 -12.22 3.61 -1.83
CA LEU A 77 -11.15 3.18 -2.72
C LEU A 77 -10.05 2.47 -1.94
N LEU A 78 -9.67 3.02 -0.77
CA LEU A 78 -8.74 2.38 0.16
C LEU A 78 -9.27 1.00 0.61
N PHE A 79 -10.57 0.92 0.93
CA PHE A 79 -11.18 -0.35 1.35
C PHE A 79 -11.10 -1.42 0.26
N ILE A 80 -11.46 -1.08 -0.98
CA ILE A 80 -11.44 -2.04 -2.10
C ILE A 80 -10.01 -2.52 -2.38
N THR A 81 -9.04 -1.62 -2.42
CA THR A 81 -7.64 -1.98 -2.69
C THR A 81 -7.03 -2.80 -1.56
N THR A 82 -7.32 -2.43 -0.30
CA THR A 82 -6.88 -3.18 0.88
C THR A 82 -7.52 -4.56 0.94
N LEU A 83 -8.82 -4.65 0.66
CA LEU A 83 -9.53 -5.94 0.63
C LEU A 83 -8.97 -6.86 -0.45
N ALA A 84 -8.70 -6.33 -1.64
CA ALA A 84 -8.06 -7.09 -2.72
C ALA A 84 -6.69 -7.63 -2.28
N CYS A 85 -5.87 -6.81 -1.62
CA CYS A 85 -4.59 -7.23 -1.07
C CYS A 85 -4.76 -8.34 -0.02
N ILE A 86 -5.64 -8.14 0.96
CA ILE A 86 -5.86 -9.10 2.06
C ILE A 86 -6.37 -10.44 1.54
N LEU A 87 -7.40 -10.44 0.69
CA LEU A 87 -7.99 -11.68 0.15
C LEU A 87 -6.99 -12.45 -0.70
N SER A 88 -6.25 -11.75 -1.57
CA SER A 88 -5.23 -12.39 -2.39
C SER A 88 -4.11 -12.98 -1.53
N THR A 89 -3.66 -12.25 -0.50
CA THR A 89 -2.63 -12.73 0.44
C THR A 89 -3.10 -13.94 1.23
N PHE A 90 -4.35 -13.94 1.70
CA PHE A 90 -4.93 -15.07 2.44
C PHE A 90 -5.01 -16.36 1.62
N LEU A 91 -5.17 -16.24 0.30
CA LEU A 91 -5.28 -17.36 -0.62
C LEU A 91 -3.92 -17.82 -1.20
N LEU A 92 -2.81 -17.14 -0.89
CA LEU A 92 -1.48 -17.55 -1.37
C LEU A 92 -1.15 -18.98 -0.93
N GLY A 93 -0.61 -19.74 -1.85
CA GLY A 93 -0.22 -21.15 -1.62
C GLY A 93 -1.37 -22.14 -1.52
N THR A 94 -2.64 -21.69 -1.49
CA THR A 94 -3.82 -22.59 -1.38
C THR A 94 -4.07 -23.38 -2.68
N PHE A 95 -3.71 -22.79 -3.81
CA PHE A 95 -3.89 -23.37 -5.14
C PHE A 95 -2.54 -23.75 -5.76
N ASN A 96 -2.52 -24.04 -7.05
CA ASN A 96 -1.27 -24.26 -7.77
C ASN A 96 -0.38 -23.00 -7.79
N VAL A 97 0.90 -23.19 -8.09
CA VAL A 97 1.92 -22.12 -8.05
C VAL A 97 1.58 -20.97 -9.00
N ASN A 98 1.10 -21.25 -10.21
CA ASN A 98 0.74 -20.22 -11.19
C ASN A 98 -0.39 -19.33 -10.65
N THR A 99 -1.40 -19.91 -10.02
CA THR A 99 -2.49 -19.15 -9.37
C THR A 99 -1.95 -18.33 -8.20
N SER A 100 -1.01 -18.86 -7.43
CA SER A 100 -0.38 -18.14 -6.33
C SER A 100 0.43 -16.94 -6.82
N VAL A 101 1.14 -17.06 -7.93
CA VAL A 101 1.84 -15.93 -8.56
C VAL A 101 0.85 -14.85 -9.05
N LEU A 102 -0.28 -15.26 -9.64
CA LEU A 102 -1.33 -14.31 -10.03
C LEU A 102 -1.93 -13.59 -8.80
N LEU A 103 -2.22 -14.32 -7.73
CA LEU A 103 -2.70 -13.75 -6.47
C LEU A 103 -1.66 -12.79 -5.85
N PHE A 104 -0.39 -13.13 -5.93
CA PHE A 104 0.70 -12.25 -5.50
C PHE A 104 0.73 -10.94 -6.30
N ILE A 105 0.60 -11.01 -7.63
CA ILE A 105 0.48 -9.81 -8.48
C ILE A 105 -0.72 -8.95 -8.06
N ILE A 106 -1.89 -9.57 -7.83
CA ILE A 106 -3.09 -8.85 -7.40
C ILE A 106 -2.87 -8.22 -6.02
N SER A 107 -2.23 -8.93 -5.09
CA SER A 107 -1.93 -8.40 -3.75
C SER A 107 -0.99 -7.20 -3.81
N LEU A 108 0.05 -7.24 -4.65
CA LEU A 108 0.97 -6.13 -4.88
C LEU A 108 0.27 -4.91 -5.49
N ILE A 109 -0.61 -5.13 -6.47
CA ILE A 109 -1.39 -4.05 -7.08
C ILE A 109 -2.30 -3.42 -6.02
N GLY A 110 -3.05 -4.23 -5.26
CA GLY A 110 -3.92 -3.76 -4.19
C GLY A 110 -3.17 -2.97 -3.14
N PHE A 111 -2.02 -3.47 -2.67
CA PHE A 111 -1.16 -2.80 -1.71
C PHE A 111 -0.65 -1.45 -2.21
N ASN A 112 -0.06 -1.39 -3.40
CA ASN A 112 0.52 -0.16 -3.91
C ASN A 112 -0.54 0.90 -4.26
N LEU A 113 -1.67 0.51 -4.84
CA LEU A 113 -2.79 1.44 -5.09
C LEU A 113 -3.44 1.90 -3.78
N GLY A 114 -3.53 1.02 -2.78
CA GLY A 114 -3.97 1.37 -1.44
C GLY A 114 -3.05 2.40 -0.78
N SER A 115 -1.73 2.24 -0.93
CA SER A 115 -0.74 3.18 -0.40
C SER A 115 -0.88 4.58 -1.00
N VAL A 116 -1.18 4.71 -2.30
CA VAL A 116 -1.47 6.02 -2.94
C VAL A 116 -2.65 6.72 -2.25
N VAL A 117 -3.71 5.98 -1.94
CA VAL A 117 -4.89 6.54 -1.29
C VAL A 117 -4.62 6.83 0.19
N TYR A 118 -3.89 5.95 0.87
CA TYR A 118 -3.49 6.10 2.26
C TYR A 118 -2.65 7.36 2.47
N ASP A 119 -1.66 7.60 1.62
CA ASP A 119 -0.82 8.81 1.68
C ASP A 119 -1.67 10.08 1.53
N ALA A 120 -2.67 10.06 0.67
CA ALA A 120 -3.60 11.18 0.50
C ALA A 120 -4.48 11.44 1.74
N LEU A 121 -4.67 10.46 2.64
CA LEU A 121 -5.38 10.63 3.91
C LEU A 121 -4.57 11.37 4.97
N LEU A 122 -3.25 11.52 4.81
CA LEU A 122 -2.40 12.28 5.72
C LEU A 122 -2.92 13.72 5.94
N ILE A 123 -3.49 14.33 4.90
CA ILE A 123 -4.10 15.66 4.99
C ILE A 123 -5.33 15.68 5.93
N SER A 124 -6.04 14.56 6.04
CA SER A 124 -7.22 14.42 6.92
C SER A 124 -6.84 14.30 8.39
N VAL A 125 -5.68 13.69 8.69
CA VAL A 125 -5.20 13.42 10.05
C VAL A 125 -4.10 14.40 10.52
N SER A 126 -3.76 15.40 9.70
CA SER A 126 -2.70 16.38 9.97
C SER A 126 -3.11 17.80 9.63
N ASN A 127 -2.30 18.75 10.07
CA ASN A 127 -2.31 20.15 9.61
C ASN A 127 -0.92 20.50 9.04
N GLU A 128 -0.80 21.68 8.40
CA GLU A 128 0.46 22.10 7.76
C GLU A 128 1.66 22.13 8.72
N LYS A 129 1.43 22.47 9.99
CA LYS A 129 2.50 22.60 11.00
C LYS A 129 3.00 21.27 11.53
N ASN A 130 2.15 20.23 11.58
CA ASN A 130 2.48 18.94 12.19
C ASN A 130 2.56 17.79 11.18
N ARG A 131 2.32 18.01 9.90
CA ARG A 131 2.28 16.97 8.86
C ARG A 131 3.56 16.15 8.79
N GLY A 132 4.72 16.80 8.83
CA GLY A 132 6.01 16.09 8.82
C GLY A 132 6.21 15.22 10.06
N LYS A 133 5.80 15.71 11.25
CA LYS A 133 5.87 14.94 12.50
C LYS A 133 4.95 13.70 12.43
N ILE A 134 3.72 13.87 11.95
CA ILE A 134 2.75 12.77 11.85
C ILE A 134 3.22 11.74 10.81
N SER A 135 3.75 12.17 9.67
CA SER A 135 4.34 11.27 8.68
C SER A 135 5.52 10.49 9.27
N GLY A 136 6.42 11.13 10.03
CA GLY A 136 7.50 10.44 10.73
C GLY A 136 7.02 9.44 11.79
N MET A 137 5.91 9.74 12.49
CA MET A 137 5.28 8.79 13.40
C MET A 137 4.72 7.57 12.64
N GLY A 138 4.13 7.76 11.45
CA GLY A 138 3.70 6.66 10.60
C GLY A 138 4.86 5.72 10.30
N VAL A 139 5.97 6.24 9.82
CA VAL A 139 7.18 5.43 9.55
C VAL A 139 7.64 4.67 10.79
N ALA A 140 7.63 5.29 11.98
CA ALA A 140 8.01 4.62 13.24
C ALA A 140 7.06 3.46 13.58
N PHE A 141 5.73 3.66 13.41
CA PHE A 141 4.74 2.58 13.57
C PHE A 141 4.91 1.49 12.52
N GLY A 142 5.29 1.86 11.30
CA GLY A 142 5.65 0.92 10.26
C GLY A 142 6.79 -0.01 10.68
N TYR A 143 7.89 0.51 11.25
CA TYR A 143 8.98 -0.33 11.76
C TYR A 143 8.52 -1.30 12.86
N ILE A 144 7.62 -0.87 13.74
CA ILE A 144 7.00 -1.78 14.73
C ILE A 144 6.21 -2.86 13.99
N GLY A 145 5.47 -2.51 12.93
CA GLY A 145 4.74 -3.46 12.09
C GLY A 145 5.64 -4.52 11.47
N SER A 146 6.80 -4.13 10.92
CA SER A 146 7.76 -5.10 10.36
C SER A 146 8.29 -6.07 11.42
N LEU A 147 8.59 -5.58 12.63
CA LEU A 147 9.02 -6.44 13.75
C LEU A 147 7.93 -7.42 14.18
N ILE A 148 6.68 -6.95 14.31
CA ILE A 148 5.53 -7.82 14.63
C ILE A 148 5.34 -8.88 13.54
N GLY A 149 5.30 -8.47 12.29
CA GLY A 149 5.10 -9.38 11.15
C GLY A 149 6.21 -10.42 11.05
N PHE A 150 7.46 -10.00 11.17
CA PHE A 150 8.62 -10.90 11.17
C PHE A 150 8.58 -11.85 12.37
N GLY A 151 8.31 -11.34 13.57
CA GLY A 151 8.24 -12.14 14.78
C GLY A 151 7.16 -13.22 14.70
N VAL A 152 5.95 -12.88 14.24
CA VAL A 152 4.85 -13.84 14.05
C VAL A 152 5.22 -14.87 12.98
N ALA A 153 5.74 -14.45 11.83
CA ALA A 153 6.10 -15.35 10.74
C ALA A 153 7.21 -16.33 11.17
N THR A 154 8.27 -15.84 11.82
CA THR A 154 9.38 -16.66 12.31
C THR A 154 8.91 -17.61 13.42
N TYR A 155 8.06 -17.14 14.34
CA TYR A 155 7.50 -18.00 15.38
C TYR A 155 6.69 -19.15 14.77
N LEU A 156 5.79 -18.89 13.83
CA LEU A 156 5.01 -19.91 13.15
C LEU A 156 5.90 -20.92 12.42
N GLN A 157 6.93 -20.44 11.72
CA GLN A 157 7.89 -21.29 11.03
C GLN A 157 8.64 -22.21 12.01
N ASN A 158 9.09 -21.70 13.16
CA ASN A 158 9.83 -22.46 14.16
C ASN A 158 9.00 -23.57 14.82
N ILE A 159 7.69 -23.40 14.94
CA ILE A 159 6.78 -24.42 15.47
C ILE A 159 6.20 -25.34 14.40
N GLY A 160 6.72 -25.27 13.16
CA GLY A 160 6.44 -26.21 12.08
C GLY A 160 5.23 -25.89 11.20
N TYR A 161 4.70 -24.66 11.26
CA TYR A 161 3.66 -24.24 10.32
C TYR A 161 4.23 -24.02 8.92
N SER A 162 3.40 -24.29 7.91
CA SER A 162 3.76 -24.09 6.52
C SER A 162 3.70 -22.61 6.11
N TYR A 163 4.23 -22.27 4.93
CA TYR A 163 4.15 -20.92 4.37
C TYR A 163 2.71 -20.44 4.19
N ILE A 164 1.76 -21.34 3.95
CA ILE A 164 0.34 -20.98 3.79
C ILE A 164 -0.23 -20.35 5.06
N GLU A 165 0.07 -20.95 6.22
CA GLU A 165 -0.37 -20.39 7.53
C GLU A 165 0.30 -19.05 7.82
N ILE A 166 1.57 -18.87 7.40
CA ILE A 166 2.27 -17.59 7.52
C ILE A 166 1.57 -16.53 6.65
N PHE A 167 1.24 -16.82 5.40
CA PHE A 167 0.54 -15.90 4.52
C PHE A 167 -0.84 -15.52 5.08
N ARG A 168 -1.58 -16.51 5.59
CA ARG A 168 -2.88 -16.27 6.24
C ARG A 168 -2.77 -15.41 7.50
N SER A 169 -1.75 -15.65 8.33
CA SER A 169 -1.52 -14.86 9.54
C SER A 169 -1.23 -13.39 9.20
N VAL A 170 -0.43 -13.13 8.17
CA VAL A 170 -0.15 -11.78 7.66
C VAL A 170 -1.42 -11.11 7.16
N ALA A 171 -2.24 -11.81 6.39
CA ALA A 171 -3.52 -11.28 5.90
C ALA A 171 -4.47 -10.92 7.06
N ILE A 172 -4.52 -11.76 8.11
CA ILE A 172 -5.33 -11.51 9.30
C ILE A 172 -4.79 -10.30 10.08
N LEU A 173 -3.49 -10.20 10.28
CA LEU A 173 -2.87 -9.04 10.95
C LEU A 173 -3.13 -7.76 10.14
N PHE A 174 -3.00 -7.83 8.81
CA PHE A 174 -3.31 -6.69 7.96
C PHE A 174 -4.77 -6.27 8.13
N MET A 175 -5.70 -7.21 8.13
CA MET A 175 -7.12 -6.93 8.34
C MET A 175 -7.36 -6.27 9.71
N ILE A 176 -6.84 -6.85 10.80
CA ILE A 176 -7.05 -6.34 12.16
C ILE A 176 -6.55 -4.91 12.32
N PHE A 177 -5.31 -4.63 11.86
CA PHE A 177 -4.71 -3.31 12.04
C PHE A 177 -5.22 -2.26 11.03
N SER A 178 -5.76 -2.67 9.88
CA SER A 178 -6.35 -1.74 8.90
C SER A 178 -7.80 -1.36 9.21
N LEU A 179 -8.57 -2.22 9.90
CA LEU A 179 -9.98 -1.98 10.21
C LEU A 179 -10.26 -0.63 10.89
N PRO A 180 -9.50 -0.18 11.91
CA PRO A 180 -9.74 1.11 12.56
C PRO A 180 -9.70 2.29 11.59
N ALA A 181 -8.90 2.23 10.54
CA ALA A 181 -8.80 3.31 9.56
C ALA A 181 -10.12 3.53 8.81
N PHE A 182 -10.83 2.45 8.50
CA PHE A 182 -12.13 2.54 7.81
C PHE A 182 -13.25 3.05 8.71
N ILE A 183 -13.13 2.85 10.02
CA ILE A 183 -14.15 3.26 11.00
C ILE A 183 -13.91 4.69 11.47
N PHE A 184 -12.71 5.01 11.92
CA PHE A 184 -12.42 6.20 12.71
C PHE A 184 -11.78 7.36 11.95
N ILE A 185 -11.25 7.15 10.71
CA ILE A 185 -10.72 8.28 9.95
C ILE A 185 -11.88 9.12 9.41
N ASP A 186 -11.93 10.39 9.81
CA ASP A 186 -12.86 11.38 9.26
C ASP A 186 -12.21 12.01 8.01
N GLU A 187 -12.81 11.80 6.85
CA GLU A 187 -12.32 12.40 5.61
C GLU A 187 -12.66 13.89 5.52
N LYS A 188 -11.67 14.71 5.24
CA LYS A 188 -11.91 16.07 4.79
C LYS A 188 -12.35 16.04 3.32
N LYS A 189 -13.63 16.18 3.06
CA LYS A 189 -14.17 16.28 1.69
C LYS A 189 -13.67 17.54 1.02
N VAL A 190 -12.97 17.40 -0.09
CA VAL A 190 -12.61 18.49 -0.97
C VAL A 190 -13.70 18.64 -2.02
N SER A 191 -14.51 19.68 -1.94
CA SER A 191 -15.80 19.84 -2.64
C SER A 191 -15.71 20.23 -4.13
N SER A 192 -14.58 20.17 -4.80
CA SER A 192 -14.42 20.87 -6.09
C SER A 192 -13.88 20.08 -7.29
N LEU A 193 -13.62 18.79 -7.21
CA LEU A 193 -13.06 18.06 -8.33
C LEU A 193 -14.07 17.10 -8.98
N LYS A 194 -14.08 17.09 -10.33
CA LYS A 194 -14.95 16.20 -11.14
C LYS A 194 -14.71 14.74 -10.78
N SER A 195 -15.77 14.04 -10.44
CA SER A 195 -15.75 12.64 -9.99
C SER A 195 -15.43 11.61 -11.11
N ASN A 196 -15.48 12.00 -12.37
CA ASN A 196 -15.30 11.12 -13.53
C ASN A 196 -14.09 11.52 -14.38
N ILE A 197 -12.89 11.23 -13.89
CA ILE A 197 -11.66 11.40 -14.67
C ILE A 197 -11.33 10.08 -15.37
N LYS A 198 -11.12 10.11 -16.70
CA LYS A 198 -10.66 8.94 -17.47
C LYS A 198 -9.18 8.68 -17.20
N ILE A 199 -8.73 7.42 -17.33
CA ILE A 199 -7.31 7.03 -17.18
C ILE A 199 -6.39 7.86 -18.10
N SER A 200 -6.81 8.07 -19.35
CA SER A 200 -6.05 8.89 -20.32
C SER A 200 -5.90 10.36 -19.89
N GLU A 201 -6.92 10.92 -19.26
CA GLU A 201 -6.87 12.29 -18.71
C GLU A 201 -5.93 12.38 -17.51
N SER A 202 -5.96 11.36 -16.64
CA SER A 202 -5.06 11.29 -15.48
C SER A 202 -3.60 11.21 -15.89
N LEU A 203 -3.25 10.38 -16.87
CA LEU A 203 -1.90 10.31 -17.43
C LEU A 203 -1.47 11.64 -18.07
N THR A 204 -2.38 12.31 -18.76
CA THR A 204 -2.12 13.64 -19.34
C THR A 204 -1.82 14.67 -18.25
N ILE A 205 -2.54 14.61 -17.11
CA ILE A 205 -2.28 15.48 -15.95
C ILE A 205 -0.87 15.24 -15.40
N VAL A 206 -0.46 13.98 -15.24
CA VAL A 206 0.89 13.64 -14.76
C VAL A 206 1.96 14.19 -15.70
N ILE A 207 1.80 13.99 -17.01
CA ILE A 207 2.76 14.52 -18.01
C ILE A 207 2.83 16.06 -17.97
N LYS A 208 1.68 16.73 -17.85
CA LYS A 208 1.62 18.20 -17.69
C LYS A 208 2.29 18.64 -16.39
N SER A 209 2.04 17.95 -15.28
CA SER A 209 2.66 18.23 -13.98
C SER A 209 4.17 18.04 -14.01
N TRP A 210 4.65 16.98 -14.67
CA TRP A 210 6.08 16.77 -14.92
C TRP A 210 6.71 17.90 -15.73
N LYS A 211 6.07 18.33 -16.82
CA LYS A 211 6.53 19.48 -17.59
C LYS A 211 6.55 20.77 -16.77
N HIS A 212 5.55 20.95 -15.90
CA HIS A 212 5.46 22.12 -15.04
C HIS A 212 6.51 22.10 -13.92
N SER A 213 6.87 20.93 -13.39
CA SER A 213 7.89 20.79 -12.34
C SER A 213 9.26 21.31 -12.77
N ARG A 214 9.55 21.31 -14.07
CA ARG A 214 10.79 21.88 -14.64
C ARG A 214 10.98 23.37 -14.36
N LYS A 215 9.90 24.09 -14.04
CA LYS A 215 9.96 25.49 -13.60
C LYS A 215 10.54 25.64 -12.18
N TYR A 216 10.61 24.52 -11.44
CA TYR A 216 11.08 24.48 -10.05
C TYR A 216 12.25 23.50 -9.94
N PRO A 217 13.52 23.96 -10.13
CA PRO A 217 14.69 23.06 -10.18
C PRO A 217 14.87 22.18 -8.95
N GLY A 218 14.50 22.67 -7.77
CA GLY A 218 14.53 21.90 -6.53
C GLY A 218 13.54 20.74 -6.55
N LEU A 219 12.32 20.95 -7.03
CA LEU A 219 11.30 19.91 -7.16
C LEU A 219 11.73 18.85 -8.19
N THR A 220 12.25 19.28 -9.33
CA THR A 220 12.72 18.34 -10.37
C THR A 220 13.86 17.46 -9.86
N ARG A 221 14.85 18.05 -9.15
CA ARG A 221 15.95 17.28 -8.53
C ARG A 221 15.45 16.28 -7.50
N PHE A 222 14.50 16.70 -6.65
CA PHE A 222 13.86 15.81 -5.66
C PHE A 222 13.14 14.63 -6.34
N LEU A 223 12.35 14.88 -7.38
CA LEU A 223 11.62 13.83 -8.11
C LEU A 223 12.58 12.86 -8.80
N ILE A 224 13.66 13.37 -9.43
CA ILE A 224 14.69 12.51 -10.03
C ILE A 224 15.40 11.69 -8.95
N GLY A 225 15.81 12.30 -7.84
CA GLY A 225 16.44 11.60 -6.73
C GLY A 225 15.55 10.48 -6.18
N ARG A 226 14.23 10.73 -6.05
CA ARG A 226 13.26 9.74 -5.59
C ARG A 226 13.04 8.59 -6.58
N PHE A 227 13.27 8.81 -7.87
CA PHE A 227 13.18 7.77 -8.89
C PHE A 227 14.34 6.77 -8.80
N PHE A 228 15.54 7.22 -8.39
CA PHE A 228 16.74 6.38 -8.28
C PHE A 228 16.95 5.79 -6.88
N TYR A 229 16.20 6.22 -5.88
CA TYR A 229 16.24 5.72 -4.51
C TYR A 229 15.05 4.78 -4.23
#